data_f96691e8c4b191ddbf87063750022f98
#
_entry.id   f96691e8c4b191ddbf87063750022f98
#
_cell.length_a   1.000
_cell.length_b   1.000
_cell.length_c   1.000
_cell.angle_alpha   90.00
_cell.angle_beta   90.00
_cell.angle_gamma   90.00
#
_symmetry.space_group_name_H-M   'P 1'
#
loop_
_entity.id
_entity.type
_entity.pdbx_description
1 polymer ?
#
loop_
_entity_poly.entity_id
_entity_poly.type
_entity_poly.pdbx_seq_one_letter_code
_entity_poly.pdbx_strand_id
1 'polypeptide(L)'
;MRYHRRMDYQAKLKVPFGVLGIRCTGDAVTGIDFLPAGEKPRRATSAFAETVCAQLLHYLENPDAQFSVPLELNGTPHRQKVWQAMLAIPRGQTRSYGELASELKSCAQAVGQACGANPIPVIVPCHRVVGKAGLGGFMKHASGDPLDIKRWLLAHEHAIPSPLAGEGQGRGG
;
A
#
# COMPACT_ATOMS: atom_id res chain seq x y z
N MET A 1 -9.60 3.32 -22.17
CA MET A 1 -9.71 3.58 -22.02
C MET A 1 -9.82 3.86 -21.44
N ARG A 2 -9.65 3.93 -21.29
CA ARG A 2 -9.73 4.26 -21.07
C ARG A 2 -10.10 4.38 -20.18
N TYR A 3 -9.96 4.12 -19.86
CA TYR A 3 -10.32 4.34 -19.21
C TYR A 3 -10.35 4.66 -18.22
N HIS A 4 -9.86 4.63 -17.91
CA HIS A 4 -9.70 5.11 -17.02
C HIS A 4 -10.07 6.17 -16.63
N ARG A 5 -9.83 6.56 -17.12
CA ARG A 5 -10.23 7.60 -17.02
C ARG A 5 -11.28 7.80 -16.34
N ARG A 6 -11.79 7.41 -16.49
CA ARG A 6 -12.72 7.59 -15.86
C ARG A 6 -12.75 6.79 -14.76
N MET A 7 -11.91 6.90 -14.00
CA MET A 7 -11.99 6.26 -12.75
C MET A 7 -13.04 6.91 -11.92
N ASP A 8 -14.01 6.14 -11.52
CA ASP A 8 -15.03 6.64 -10.64
C ASP A 8 -14.63 6.34 -9.23
N TYR A 9 -14.04 7.32 -8.57
CA TYR A 9 -13.69 7.17 -7.17
C TYR A 9 -14.92 7.42 -6.32
N GLN A 10 -15.20 6.51 -5.38
CA GLN A 10 -16.29 6.68 -4.43
C GLN A 10 -15.91 7.67 -3.34
N ALA A 11 -14.63 8.00 -3.21
CA ALA A 11 -14.17 9.04 -2.31
C ALA A 11 -12.78 9.47 -2.72
N LYS A 12 -12.40 10.71 -2.41
CA LYS A 12 -11.04 11.21 -2.52
C LYS A 12 -10.65 11.77 -1.18
N LEU A 13 -9.73 11.10 -0.50
CA LEU A 13 -9.41 11.39 0.89
C LEU A 13 -8.08 12.10 0.99
N LYS A 14 -8.06 13.28 1.61
CA LYS A 14 -6.84 14.01 1.86
C LYS A 14 -6.04 13.31 2.96
N VAL A 15 -4.77 13.07 2.69
CA VAL A 15 -3.86 12.41 3.63
C VAL A 15 -2.54 13.19 3.64
N PRO A 16 -1.65 12.94 4.63
CA PRO A 16 -0.41 13.70 4.70
C PRO A 16 0.47 13.61 3.47
N PHE A 17 0.42 12.50 2.73
CA PHE A 17 1.28 12.29 1.57
C PHE A 17 0.53 12.50 0.24
N GLY A 18 -0.63 13.14 0.27
CA GLY A 18 -1.36 13.45 -0.97
C GLY A 18 -2.85 13.25 -0.81
N VAL A 19 -3.44 12.65 -1.83
CA VAL A 19 -4.87 12.34 -1.84
C VAL A 19 -5.04 10.89 -2.25
N LEU A 20 -5.87 10.15 -1.55
CA LEU A 20 -6.17 8.77 -1.90
C LEU A 20 -7.50 8.71 -2.64
N GLY A 21 -7.48 8.14 -3.85
CA GLY A 21 -8.71 7.84 -4.58
C GLY A 21 -9.16 6.45 -4.22
N ILE A 22 -10.38 6.31 -3.73
CA ILE A 22 -10.89 5.04 -3.22
C ILE A 22 -11.95 4.51 -4.16
N ARG A 23 -11.75 3.29 -4.64
CA ARG A 23 -12.71 2.61 -5.53
C ARG A 23 -13.31 1.43 -4.79
N CYS A 24 -14.63 1.35 -4.86
CA CYS A 24 -15.40 0.28 -4.24
C CYS A 24 -16.39 -0.28 -5.25
N THR A 25 -16.72 -1.55 -5.10
CA THR A 25 -17.78 -2.20 -5.86
C THR A 25 -18.65 -2.93 -4.86
N GLY A 26 -19.90 -2.47 -4.68
CA GLY A 26 -20.73 -2.99 -3.62
C GLY A 26 -20.11 -2.70 -2.27
N ASP A 27 -19.96 -3.72 -1.45
CA ASP A 27 -19.40 -3.59 -0.11
C ASP A 27 -17.98 -4.13 -0.04
N ALA A 28 -17.20 -3.96 -1.12
CA ALA A 28 -15.80 -4.36 -1.14
C ALA A 28 -14.95 -3.25 -1.73
N VAL A 29 -13.74 -3.10 -1.20
CA VAL A 29 -12.76 -2.17 -1.77
C VAL A 29 -12.09 -2.87 -2.96
N THR A 30 -12.05 -2.18 -4.11
CA THR A 30 -11.44 -2.71 -5.32
C THR A 30 -10.15 -2.01 -5.68
N GLY A 31 -9.91 -0.82 -5.14
CA GLY A 31 -8.67 -0.11 -5.45
C GLY A 31 -8.46 1.12 -4.60
N ILE A 32 -7.20 1.46 -4.43
CA ILE A 32 -6.77 2.72 -3.84
C ILE A 32 -5.67 3.25 -4.73
N ASP A 33 -5.83 4.49 -5.21
CA ASP A 33 -4.85 5.14 -6.06
C ASP A 33 -4.26 6.34 -5.33
N PHE A 34 -2.94 6.54 -5.49
CA PHE A 34 -2.26 7.71 -4.95
C PHE A 34 -2.40 8.85 -5.96
N LEU A 35 -3.16 9.87 -5.61
CA LEU A 35 -3.43 11.01 -6.48
C LEU A 35 -2.54 12.18 -6.09
N PRO A 36 -2.29 13.12 -7.01
CA PRO A 36 -1.47 14.28 -6.69
C PRO A 36 -2.04 15.09 -5.52
N ALA A 37 -1.16 15.74 -4.77
CA ALA A 37 -1.59 16.51 -3.60
C ALA A 37 -2.53 17.65 -3.95
N GLY A 38 -2.48 18.14 -5.22
CA GLY A 38 -3.37 19.19 -5.68
C GLY A 38 -4.77 18.71 -6.05
N GLU A 39 -4.99 17.40 -6.06
CA GLU A 39 -6.31 16.86 -6.35
C GLU A 39 -7.28 17.26 -5.25
N LYS A 40 -8.50 17.67 -5.63
CA LYS A 40 -9.47 18.11 -4.64
C LYS A 40 -10.08 16.90 -3.93
N PRO A 41 -10.13 16.92 -2.60
CA PRO A 41 -10.83 15.87 -1.87
C PRO A 41 -12.32 15.87 -2.23
N ARG A 42 -12.93 14.71 -2.09
CA ARG A 42 -14.35 14.56 -2.35
C ARG A 42 -14.94 13.59 -1.34
N ARG A 43 -16.10 13.94 -0.82
CA ARG A 43 -16.78 13.13 0.17
C ARG A 43 -17.13 11.76 -0.38
N ALA A 44 -17.20 10.78 0.51
CA ALA A 44 -17.64 9.45 0.14
C ALA A 44 -19.07 9.48 -0.40
N THR A 45 -19.31 8.70 -1.45
CA THR A 45 -20.62 8.68 -2.12
C THR A 45 -21.52 7.56 -1.61
N SER A 46 -21.04 6.74 -0.67
CA SER A 46 -21.81 5.64 -0.13
C SER A 46 -21.43 5.43 1.33
N ALA A 47 -22.31 4.74 2.07
CA ALA A 47 -22.01 4.42 3.46
C ALA A 47 -20.79 3.52 3.57
N PHE A 48 -20.64 2.58 2.63
CA PHE A 48 -19.48 1.71 2.66
C PHE A 48 -18.18 2.51 2.42
N ALA A 49 -18.18 3.42 1.45
CA ALA A 49 -17.00 4.25 1.20
C ALA A 49 -16.69 5.14 2.42
N GLU A 50 -17.71 5.62 3.14
CA GLU A 50 -17.48 6.34 4.38
C GLU A 50 -16.77 5.49 5.42
N THR A 51 -17.17 4.22 5.53
CA THR A 51 -16.50 3.29 6.45
C THR A 51 -15.04 3.10 6.08
N VAL A 52 -14.75 2.96 4.78
CA VAL A 52 -13.38 2.81 4.31
C VAL A 52 -12.56 4.04 4.68
N CYS A 53 -13.11 5.24 4.41
CA CYS A 53 -12.43 6.48 4.76
C CYS A 53 -12.17 6.58 6.25
N ALA A 54 -13.16 6.20 7.06
CA ALA A 54 -13.01 6.25 8.51
C ALA A 54 -11.90 5.33 9.00
N GLN A 55 -11.80 4.15 8.41
CA GLN A 55 -10.73 3.23 8.80
C GLN A 55 -9.36 3.74 8.35
N LEU A 56 -9.28 4.34 7.17
CA LEU A 56 -8.02 4.94 6.72
C LEU A 56 -7.59 6.09 7.63
N LEU A 57 -8.53 6.96 8.01
CA LEU A 57 -8.24 8.07 8.92
C LEU A 57 -7.82 7.55 10.29
N HIS A 58 -8.48 6.51 10.77
CA HIS A 58 -8.11 5.92 12.05
C HIS A 58 -6.68 5.35 11.99
N TYR A 59 -6.33 4.70 10.90
CA TYR A 59 -4.97 4.20 10.72
C TYR A 59 -3.96 5.35 10.70
N LEU A 60 -4.30 6.48 10.07
CA LEU A 60 -3.39 7.62 10.03
C LEU A 60 -3.17 8.22 11.42
N GLU A 61 -4.14 8.11 12.30
CA GLU A 61 -4.01 8.57 13.69
C GLU A 61 -3.36 7.54 14.59
N ASN A 62 -3.63 6.26 14.32
CA ASN A 62 -3.15 5.18 15.14
C ASN A 62 -2.63 4.05 14.25
N PRO A 63 -1.31 3.91 14.13
CA PRO A 63 -0.74 2.89 13.23
C PRO A 63 -1.07 1.45 13.62
N ASP A 64 -1.57 1.22 14.83
CA ASP A 64 -1.99 -0.11 15.25
C ASP A 64 -3.41 -0.44 14.82
N ALA A 65 -4.14 0.52 14.24
CA ALA A 65 -5.49 0.29 13.81
C ALA A 65 -5.55 -0.79 12.73
N GLN A 66 -6.55 -1.64 12.81
CA GLN A 66 -6.72 -2.75 11.89
C GLN A 66 -7.76 -2.39 10.85
N PHE A 67 -7.56 -2.88 9.64
CA PHE A 67 -8.57 -2.75 8.58
C PHE A 67 -9.46 -3.98 8.61
N SER A 68 -10.77 -3.76 8.57
CA SER A 68 -11.73 -4.86 8.60
C SER A 68 -12.70 -4.84 7.42
N VAL A 69 -12.47 -3.95 6.45
CA VAL A 69 -13.34 -3.87 5.28
C VAL A 69 -13.03 -5.02 4.31
N PRO A 70 -14.06 -5.57 3.65
CA PRO A 70 -13.81 -6.59 2.63
C PRO A 70 -13.02 -6.04 1.46
N LEU A 71 -12.12 -6.86 0.93
CA LEU A 71 -11.27 -6.49 -0.19
C LEU A 71 -11.56 -7.41 -1.36
N GLU A 72 -11.61 -6.84 -2.55
CA GLU A 72 -11.73 -7.62 -3.78
C GLU A 72 -10.41 -7.49 -4.52
N LEU A 73 -9.60 -8.55 -4.46
CA LEU A 73 -8.27 -8.58 -5.04
C LEU A 73 -8.31 -9.44 -6.29
N ASN A 74 -8.21 -8.80 -7.44
CA ASN A 74 -8.21 -9.51 -8.72
C ASN A 74 -6.80 -9.56 -9.28
N GLY A 75 -6.34 -10.75 -9.58
CA GLY A 75 -5.01 -10.95 -10.13
C GLY A 75 -4.73 -12.43 -10.33
N THR A 76 -3.53 -12.72 -10.85
CA THR A 76 -3.12 -14.09 -11.08
C THR A 76 -2.99 -14.86 -9.77
N PRO A 77 -3.00 -16.20 -9.82
CA PRO A 77 -2.79 -16.97 -8.59
C PRO A 77 -1.50 -16.61 -7.87
N HIS A 78 -0.43 -16.34 -8.61
CA HIS A 78 0.84 -15.93 -8.01
C HIS A 78 0.68 -14.59 -7.26
N ARG A 79 0.06 -13.60 -7.91
CA ARG A 79 -0.16 -12.30 -7.28
C ARG A 79 -1.02 -12.43 -6.03
N GLN A 80 -2.07 -13.27 -6.09
CA GLN A 80 -2.92 -13.50 -4.92
C GLN A 80 -2.12 -14.03 -3.75
N LYS A 81 -1.22 -14.98 -4.01
CA LYS A 81 -0.38 -15.52 -2.95
C LYS A 81 0.53 -14.46 -2.35
N VAL A 82 1.13 -13.61 -3.18
CA VAL A 82 1.99 -12.54 -2.70
C VAL A 82 1.20 -11.56 -1.84
N TRP A 83 0.03 -11.14 -2.33
CA TRP A 83 -0.80 -10.19 -1.58
C TRP A 83 -1.28 -10.75 -0.26
N GLN A 84 -1.64 -12.04 -0.20
CA GLN A 84 -2.02 -12.68 1.06
C GLN A 84 -0.83 -12.75 2.02
N ALA A 85 0.36 -13.02 1.51
CA ALA A 85 1.56 -13.03 2.34
C ALA A 85 1.85 -11.64 2.91
N MET A 86 1.61 -10.59 2.11
CA MET A 86 1.79 -9.22 2.59
C MET A 86 0.80 -8.87 3.69
N LEU A 87 -0.45 -9.31 3.53
CA LEU A 87 -1.47 -9.07 4.56
C LEU A 87 -1.09 -9.71 5.89
N ALA A 88 -0.27 -10.75 5.87
CA ALA A 88 0.17 -11.43 7.08
C ALA A 88 1.36 -10.75 7.75
N ILE A 89 1.96 -9.72 7.15
CA ILE A 89 3.09 -9.02 7.76
C ILE A 89 2.54 -8.01 8.78
N PRO A 90 2.88 -8.16 10.06
CA PRO A 90 2.34 -7.26 11.09
C PRO A 90 2.88 -5.85 10.95
N ARG A 91 2.12 -4.88 11.44
CA ARG A 91 2.57 -3.52 11.56
C ARG A 91 3.89 -3.49 12.36
N GLY A 92 4.83 -2.69 11.92
CA GLY A 92 6.12 -2.56 12.57
C GLY A 92 7.17 -3.55 12.12
N GLN A 93 6.79 -4.46 11.22
CA GLN A 93 7.73 -5.45 10.69
C GLN A 93 7.85 -5.31 9.18
N THR A 94 8.97 -5.76 8.65
CA THR A 94 9.20 -5.81 7.21
C THR A 94 9.70 -7.19 6.82
N ARG A 95 9.49 -7.53 5.55
CA ARG A 95 10.05 -8.74 4.95
C ARG A 95 10.77 -8.32 3.67
N SER A 96 11.82 -9.01 3.32
CA SER A 96 12.47 -8.72 2.05
C SER A 96 11.76 -9.44 0.92
N TYR A 97 11.97 -8.92 -0.31
CA TYR A 97 11.46 -9.61 -1.50
C TYR A 97 11.97 -11.05 -1.56
N GLY A 98 13.24 -11.25 -1.21
CA GLY A 98 13.83 -12.58 -1.22
C GLY A 98 13.22 -13.51 -0.18
N GLU A 99 12.93 -12.98 1.00
CA GLU A 99 12.29 -13.80 2.04
C GLU A 99 10.91 -14.27 1.61
N LEU A 100 10.11 -13.36 1.04
CA LEU A 100 8.80 -13.75 0.53
C LEU A 100 8.92 -14.72 -0.63
N ALA A 101 9.88 -14.47 -1.53
CA ALA A 101 10.08 -15.36 -2.67
C ALA A 101 10.42 -16.77 -2.20
N SER A 102 11.29 -16.89 -1.22
CA SER A 102 11.67 -18.19 -0.67
C SER A 102 10.45 -18.90 -0.06
N GLU A 103 9.68 -18.17 0.72
CA GLU A 103 8.49 -18.72 1.35
C GLU A 103 7.46 -19.18 0.33
N LEU A 104 7.31 -18.45 -0.76
CA LEU A 104 6.28 -18.72 -1.77
C LEU A 104 6.80 -19.55 -2.94
N LYS A 105 8.05 -20.00 -2.87
CA LYS A 105 8.70 -20.75 -3.95
C LYS A 105 8.67 -19.99 -5.27
N SER A 106 9.05 -18.72 -5.19
CA SER A 106 9.04 -17.79 -6.30
C SER A 106 10.43 -17.16 -6.43
N CYS A 107 10.52 -16.03 -7.12
CA CYS A 107 11.76 -15.26 -7.19
C CYS A 107 11.48 -13.82 -6.80
N ALA A 108 12.53 -13.12 -6.34
CA ALA A 108 12.38 -11.77 -5.85
C ALA A 108 11.79 -10.82 -6.91
N GLN A 109 12.18 -11.01 -8.17
CA GLN A 109 11.66 -10.17 -9.24
C GLN A 109 10.15 -10.34 -9.41
N ALA A 110 9.65 -11.57 -9.38
CA ALA A 110 8.23 -11.82 -9.52
C ALA A 110 7.45 -11.27 -8.31
N VAL A 111 8.02 -11.40 -7.11
CA VAL A 111 7.41 -10.81 -5.92
C VAL A 111 7.36 -9.29 -6.05
N GLY A 112 8.45 -8.68 -6.52
CA GLY A 112 8.48 -7.23 -6.74
C GLY A 112 7.43 -6.77 -7.73
N GLN A 113 7.23 -7.51 -8.81
CA GLN A 113 6.20 -7.18 -9.78
C GLN A 113 4.80 -7.28 -9.18
N ALA A 114 4.56 -8.30 -8.37
CA ALA A 114 3.26 -8.45 -7.70
C ALA A 114 3.03 -7.31 -6.71
N CYS A 115 4.07 -6.88 -6.00
CA CYS A 115 3.97 -5.72 -5.11
C CYS A 115 3.61 -4.47 -5.90
N GLY A 116 4.26 -4.24 -7.03
CA GLY A 116 3.98 -3.07 -7.87
C GLY A 116 2.59 -3.08 -8.49
N ALA A 117 1.98 -4.26 -8.60
CA ALA A 117 0.65 -4.43 -9.17
C ALA A 117 -0.46 -4.45 -8.11
N ASN A 118 -0.12 -4.25 -6.84
CA ASN A 118 -1.09 -4.25 -5.74
C ASN A 118 -2.19 -3.22 -5.99
N PRO A 119 -3.46 -3.64 -6.11
CA PRO A 119 -4.53 -2.68 -6.40
C PRO A 119 -5.01 -1.90 -5.17
N ILE A 120 -4.69 -2.35 -3.95
CA ILE A 120 -5.22 -1.73 -2.74
C ILE A 120 -4.06 -1.45 -1.77
N PRO A 121 -3.11 -0.56 -2.17
CA PRO A 121 -2.00 -0.25 -1.28
C PRO A 121 -2.48 0.41 0.02
N VAL A 122 -1.65 0.46 1.01
CA VAL A 122 -1.91 0.87 2.38
C VAL A 122 -2.65 -0.23 3.13
N ILE A 123 -3.81 -0.67 2.66
CA ILE A 123 -4.56 -1.76 3.29
C ILE A 123 -3.84 -3.09 3.05
N VAL A 124 -3.47 -3.37 1.79
CA VAL A 124 -2.58 -4.49 1.49
C VAL A 124 -1.16 -3.93 1.56
N PRO A 125 -0.38 -4.25 2.59
CA PRO A 125 0.78 -3.44 2.96
C PRO A 125 2.03 -3.76 2.16
N CYS A 126 2.02 -3.44 0.87
CA CYS A 126 3.21 -3.65 0.05
C CYS A 126 4.38 -2.78 0.50
N HIS A 127 4.13 -1.74 1.30
CA HIS A 127 5.21 -0.93 1.87
C HIS A 127 6.03 -1.71 2.90
N ARG A 128 5.52 -2.83 3.41
CA ARG A 128 6.26 -3.66 4.37
C ARG A 128 7.19 -4.66 3.70
N VAL A 129 7.28 -4.63 2.36
CA VAL A 129 8.22 -5.48 1.62
C VAL A 129 9.35 -4.59 1.11
N VAL A 130 10.57 -4.96 1.47
CA VAL A 130 11.75 -4.10 1.22
C VAL A 130 12.83 -4.90 0.54
N GLY A 131 13.82 -4.19 -0.02
CA GLY A 131 15.00 -4.84 -0.59
C GLY A 131 15.99 -5.20 0.51
N LYS A 132 16.96 -6.02 0.15
CA LYS A 132 18.00 -6.41 1.10
C LYS A 132 18.79 -5.21 1.62
N ALA A 133 19.09 -4.28 0.74
CA ALA A 133 19.97 -3.18 1.07
C ALA A 133 19.26 -1.86 1.26
N GLY A 134 17.92 -1.85 1.21
CA GLY A 134 17.21 -0.59 1.35
C GLY A 134 15.72 -0.78 1.14
N LEU A 135 15.02 0.30 0.79
CA LEU A 135 13.57 0.28 0.67
C LEU A 135 13.05 -0.57 -0.48
N GLY A 136 13.85 -0.74 -1.53
CA GLY A 136 13.34 -1.37 -2.73
C GLY A 136 12.41 -0.44 -3.48
N GLY A 137 11.52 -1.00 -4.29
CA GLY A 137 10.56 -0.23 -5.06
C GLY A 137 9.27 0.02 -4.32
N PHE A 138 8.32 0.64 -5.02
CA PHE A 138 6.99 0.84 -4.48
C PHE A 138 6.01 0.82 -5.66
N MET A 139 4.89 1.54 -5.55
CA MET A 139 3.84 1.50 -6.56
C MET A 139 4.28 2.17 -7.85
N LYS A 140 3.99 1.52 -8.97
CA LYS A 140 4.37 2.06 -10.28
C LYS A 140 3.57 3.30 -10.67
N HIS A 141 2.37 3.41 -10.16
CA HIS A 141 1.43 4.45 -10.59
C HIS A 141 1.21 5.53 -9.55
N ALA A 142 2.05 5.58 -8.53
CA ALA A 142 1.93 6.63 -7.52
C ALA A 142 2.44 7.95 -8.09
N SER A 143 1.74 9.03 -7.78
CA SER A 143 2.19 10.37 -8.13
C SER A 143 3.31 10.82 -7.22
N GLY A 144 4.16 11.71 -7.72
CA GLY A 144 5.30 12.19 -6.96
C GLY A 144 6.36 11.12 -6.84
N ASP A 145 7.11 11.16 -5.74
CA ASP A 145 8.12 10.15 -5.49
C ASP A 145 7.48 9.01 -4.69
N PRO A 146 7.27 7.85 -5.30
CA PRO A 146 6.63 6.73 -4.59
C PRO A 146 7.41 6.29 -3.35
N LEU A 147 8.73 6.45 -3.36
CA LEU A 147 9.53 6.06 -2.19
C LEU A 147 9.29 6.97 -1.00
N ASP A 148 8.91 8.23 -1.24
CA ASP A 148 8.55 9.11 -0.12
C ASP A 148 7.29 8.63 0.57
N ILE A 149 6.34 8.12 -0.19
CA ILE A 149 5.12 7.56 0.40
C ILE A 149 5.46 6.31 1.22
N LYS A 150 6.31 5.46 0.67
CA LYS A 150 6.75 4.25 1.35
C LYS A 150 7.46 4.60 2.66
N ARG A 151 8.36 5.59 2.63
CA ARG A 151 9.06 6.05 3.83
C ARG A 151 8.07 6.57 4.87
N TRP A 152 7.08 7.34 4.42
CA TRP A 152 6.09 7.88 5.34
C TRP A 152 5.34 6.78 6.07
N LEU A 153 4.88 5.77 5.30
CA LEU A 153 4.11 4.68 5.88
C LEU A 153 4.95 3.86 6.85
N LEU A 154 6.19 3.55 6.48
CA LEU A 154 7.07 2.80 7.37
C LEU A 154 7.40 3.57 8.64
N ALA A 155 7.67 4.87 8.51
CA ALA A 155 7.94 5.70 9.69
C ALA A 155 6.71 5.78 10.59
N HIS A 156 5.54 5.92 9.98
CA HIS A 156 4.28 5.96 10.73
C HIS A 156 4.08 4.69 11.55
N GLU A 157 4.47 3.55 10.99
CA GLU A 157 4.33 2.26 11.66
C GLU A 157 5.51 1.93 12.56
N HIS A 158 6.49 2.80 12.65
CA HIS A 158 7.72 2.56 13.42
C HIS A 158 8.46 1.32 12.92
N ALA A 159 8.40 1.09 11.60
CA ALA A 159 9.02 -0.07 10.98
C ALA A 159 10.35 0.24 10.34
N ILE A 160 10.76 1.53 10.24
CA ILE A 160 12.03 1.87 9.67
C ILE A 160 13.07 1.54 10.70
N PRO A 161 13.92 0.65 10.41
CA PRO A 161 15.02 0.45 11.27
C PRO A 161 15.91 1.62 11.10
N SER A 162 16.05 2.10 10.93
CA SER A 162 16.83 3.00 10.74
C SER A 162 17.14 3.43 9.46
N PRO A 163 17.09 4.16 9.07
CA PRO A 163 17.20 4.50 7.81
C PRO A 163 18.41 4.45 7.37
N LEU A 164 18.02 4.39 7.77
CA LEU A 164 18.44 4.43 7.56
C LEU A 164 18.93 3.66 7.72
N ALA A 165 18.60 3.12 8.34
CA ALA A 165 19.02 2.36 8.61
C ALA A 165 19.58 2.01 7.71
N GLY A 166 19.77 2.00 7.41
CA GLY A 166 20.16 1.80 6.78
C GLY A 166 20.66 2.43 6.05
N GLU A 167 20.80 2.89 5.93
CA GLU A 167 21.31 3.44 5.43
C GLU A 167 22.08 3.65 5.73
N GLY A 168 22.03 3.31 6.18
CA GLY A 168 22.72 3.22 6.62
C GLY A 168 23.14 2.99 7.12
N GLN A 169 23.29 2.81 7.46
CA GLN A 169 23.57 2.48 7.94
C GLN A 169 23.84 2.08 7.91
N GLY A 170 24.04 2.05 7.68
CA GLY A 170 24.42 1.60 7.63
C GLY A 170 24.59 1.19 7.62
N ARG A 171 24.76 1.06 7.72
CA ARG A 171 24.91 0.63 7.86
C ARG A 171 24.73 0.03 7.78
N GLY A 172 24.74 0.03 7.73
CA GLY A 172 24.57 -0.51 7.61
C GLY A 172 24.38 -0.84 7.65
N GLY A 173 24.33 -0.85 7.72
CA GLY A 173 24.20 -1.09 7.81
C GLY A 173 24.04 -1.27 7.82
#